data_4a97f859d1fdec2257b9f49866a10751
#
_entry.id   4a97f859d1fdec2257b9f49866a10751
#
_cell.length_a   1.000
_cell.length_b   1.000
_cell.length_c   1.000
_cell.angle_alpha   90.00
_cell.angle_beta   90.00
_cell.angle_gamma   90.00
#
_symmetry.space_group_name_H-M   'P 1'
#
loop_
_entity.id
_entity.type
_entity.pdbx_description
1 polymer ?
#
loop_
_entity_poly.entity_id
_entity_poly.type
_entity_poly.pdbx_seq_one_letter_code
_entity_poly.pdbx_strand_id
1 'polypeptide(L)'
;MDCGEGLPKWAALLDKMRTRKPKYLEIVNWVQDRINKKELKPGDKLYSENELSEMFHLSRQTVRHAIAVLEQQNFLTRIQGSGTYISGTALGASSGEKTMNIAVISTYVDSYIFPNIIKGIEKILSKEGYMVQIAFTNNKIERERDIIQNILEKNNIDGLIVEATKSALPNPNLMFYEEIMKRNIPAIFFNSYYPSLPAPHVALNDKLMGKKVTQYLIQKGHKKIAAIFKADDGQGHLRYAGYVEAMLEADLKLNDINIIWLDTEYVRDLKDEKKQILTRIEGCTAVFCYNDEIAFLLEEICQREGIRIPEELSIIGIDNSELSELSEIPFTSISHPMEKLGTKVAKNLIEVIKDRNYDANYEFDSEIVERGSVKEI
;
A
#
# COMPACT_ATOMS: atom_id res chain seq x y z
N MET A 1 -44.25 -32.28 8.34
CA MET A 1 -44.33 -31.30 7.20
C MET A 1 -42.90 -30.97 6.82
N ASP A 2 -42.48 -31.62 5.76
CA ASP A 2 -41.11 -31.60 5.28
C ASP A 2 -41.02 -30.51 4.21
N CYS A 3 -40.33 -29.39 4.50
CA CYS A 3 -40.10 -28.30 3.56
C CYS A 3 -38.69 -28.46 2.97
N GLY A 4 -38.56 -29.35 1.99
CA GLY A 4 -37.38 -29.43 1.13
C GLY A 4 -37.35 -28.26 0.16
N GLU A 5 -36.73 -27.13 0.52
CA GLU A 5 -36.40 -26.05 -0.40
C GLU A 5 -35.14 -26.39 -1.18
N GLY A 6 -35.32 -26.91 -2.38
CA GLY A 6 -34.23 -27.07 -3.35
C GLY A 6 -33.70 -25.70 -3.80
N LEU A 7 -32.38 -25.56 -3.87
CA LEU A 7 -31.71 -24.38 -4.40
C LEU A 7 -32.30 -23.95 -5.76
N PRO A 8 -32.51 -22.65 -5.99
CA PRO A 8 -33.12 -22.18 -7.24
C PRO A 8 -32.26 -22.53 -8.46
N LYS A 9 -32.92 -22.88 -9.58
CA LYS A 9 -32.27 -23.36 -10.83
C LYS A 9 -31.14 -22.47 -11.36
N TRP A 10 -31.17 -21.16 -11.06
CA TRP A 10 -30.11 -20.23 -11.45
C TRP A 10 -28.81 -20.46 -10.62
N ALA A 11 -28.89 -20.90 -9.37
CA ALA A 11 -27.71 -21.19 -8.54
C ALA A 11 -26.93 -22.40 -9.09
N ALA A 12 -27.65 -23.42 -9.57
CA ALA A 12 -27.04 -24.57 -10.25
C ALA A 12 -26.46 -24.19 -11.63
N LEU A 13 -27.01 -23.17 -12.31
CA LEU A 13 -26.47 -22.65 -13.57
C LEU A 13 -25.19 -21.83 -13.34
N LEU A 14 -25.15 -21.02 -12.29
CA LEU A 14 -23.96 -20.25 -11.90
C LEU A 14 -22.81 -21.16 -11.45
N ASP A 15 -23.11 -22.24 -10.77
CA ASP A 15 -22.11 -23.24 -10.36
C ASP A 15 -21.53 -24.00 -11.58
N LYS A 16 -22.37 -24.33 -12.56
CA LYS A 16 -21.93 -24.90 -13.84
C LYS A 16 -21.11 -23.93 -14.70
N MET A 17 -21.34 -22.63 -14.61
CA MET A 17 -20.55 -21.61 -15.31
C MET A 17 -19.21 -21.31 -14.59
N ARG A 18 -19.14 -21.49 -13.26
CA ARG A 18 -17.92 -21.29 -12.46
C ARG A 18 -16.88 -22.41 -12.62
N THR A 19 -17.27 -23.60 -13.06
CA THR A 19 -16.41 -24.80 -13.03
C THR A 19 -15.74 -25.18 -14.36
N ARG A 20 -16.00 -24.51 -15.48
CA ARG A 20 -15.26 -24.74 -16.73
C ARG A 20 -14.11 -23.78 -16.90
N LYS A 21 -12.93 -24.13 -16.33
CA LYS A 21 -11.69 -23.46 -16.76
C LYS A 21 -11.56 -23.57 -18.27
N PRO A 22 -11.23 -22.44 -18.97
CA PRO A 22 -11.04 -22.48 -20.43
C PRO A 22 -9.97 -23.54 -20.80
N LYS A 23 -10.27 -24.40 -21.75
CA LYS A 23 -9.42 -25.55 -22.10
C LYS A 23 -8.01 -25.15 -22.57
N TYR A 24 -7.84 -23.96 -23.16
CA TYR A 24 -6.52 -23.49 -23.57
C TYR A 24 -5.55 -23.27 -22.39
N LEU A 25 -6.09 -23.02 -21.18
CA LEU A 25 -5.29 -22.86 -19.96
C LEU A 25 -4.57 -24.15 -19.55
N GLU A 26 -5.04 -25.32 -19.98
CA GLU A 26 -4.34 -26.59 -19.72
C GLU A 26 -2.95 -26.58 -20.39
N ILE A 27 -2.88 -26.11 -21.65
CA ILE A 27 -1.62 -26.01 -22.38
C ILE A 27 -0.77 -24.90 -21.81
N VAL A 28 -1.36 -23.73 -21.48
CA VAL A 28 -0.62 -22.60 -20.90
C VAL A 28 0.06 -23.01 -19.60
N ASN A 29 -0.70 -23.61 -18.68
CA ASN A 29 -0.17 -24.05 -17.39
C ASN A 29 0.88 -25.16 -17.54
N TRP A 30 0.68 -26.10 -18.49
CA TRP A 30 1.63 -27.17 -18.75
C TRP A 30 2.97 -26.64 -19.27
N VAL A 31 2.95 -25.70 -20.20
CA VAL A 31 4.19 -25.06 -20.72
C VAL A 31 4.91 -24.32 -19.61
N GLN A 32 4.20 -23.52 -18.83
CA GLN A 32 4.77 -22.76 -17.72
C GLN A 32 5.35 -23.67 -16.64
N ASP A 33 4.67 -24.76 -16.28
CA ASP A 33 5.15 -25.74 -15.30
C ASP A 33 6.45 -26.42 -15.76
N ARG A 34 6.52 -26.81 -17.05
CA ARG A 34 7.73 -27.41 -17.64
C ARG A 34 8.91 -26.43 -17.71
N ILE A 35 8.66 -25.17 -18.00
CA ILE A 35 9.67 -24.12 -17.95
C ILE A 35 10.16 -23.95 -16.51
N ASN A 36 9.26 -23.86 -15.53
CA ASN A 36 9.60 -23.72 -14.11
C ASN A 36 10.42 -24.91 -13.58
N LYS A 37 10.11 -26.14 -14.03
CA LYS A 37 10.87 -27.34 -13.71
C LYS A 37 12.19 -27.47 -14.49
N LYS A 38 12.53 -26.50 -15.36
CA LYS A 38 13.72 -26.50 -16.23
C LYS A 38 13.75 -27.67 -17.23
N GLU A 39 12.62 -28.28 -17.52
CA GLU A 39 12.44 -29.34 -18.51
C GLU A 39 12.36 -28.77 -19.93
N LEU A 40 11.83 -27.54 -20.08
CA LEU A 40 11.91 -26.73 -21.30
C LEU A 40 12.81 -25.52 -21.03
N LYS A 41 13.83 -25.35 -21.87
CA LYS A 41 14.84 -24.27 -21.72
C LYS A 41 14.68 -23.23 -22.83
N PRO A 42 15.14 -21.97 -22.60
CA PRO A 42 15.23 -20.97 -23.65
C PRO A 42 15.91 -21.50 -24.90
N GLY A 43 15.30 -21.29 -26.05
CA GLY A 43 15.78 -21.79 -27.33
C GLY A 43 15.31 -23.21 -27.70
N ASP A 44 14.70 -23.95 -26.77
CA ASP A 44 14.08 -25.23 -27.08
C ASP A 44 12.87 -25.04 -27.99
N LYS A 45 12.71 -25.93 -28.97
CA LYS A 45 11.58 -25.92 -29.85
C LYS A 45 10.36 -26.52 -29.16
N LEU A 46 9.27 -25.77 -29.10
CA LEU A 46 8.00 -26.28 -28.59
C LEU A 46 7.40 -27.29 -29.59
N TYR A 47 6.63 -28.23 -29.06
CA TYR A 47 5.84 -29.16 -29.87
C TYR A 47 4.98 -28.39 -30.91
N SER A 48 4.77 -28.98 -32.06
CA SER A 48 3.93 -28.39 -33.10
C SER A 48 2.45 -28.30 -32.68
N GLU A 49 1.67 -27.45 -33.35
CA GLU A 49 0.23 -27.34 -33.10
C GLU A 49 -0.49 -28.70 -33.20
N ASN A 50 -0.02 -29.58 -34.07
CA ASN A 50 -0.58 -30.92 -34.26
C ASN A 50 -0.26 -31.83 -33.07
N GLU A 51 1.01 -31.89 -32.66
CA GLU A 51 1.45 -32.68 -31.53
C GLU A 51 0.77 -32.25 -30.22
N LEU A 52 0.65 -30.93 -30.00
CA LEU A 52 -0.09 -30.41 -28.83
C LEU A 52 -1.59 -30.73 -28.91
N SER A 53 -2.20 -30.68 -30.13
CA SER A 53 -3.61 -31.03 -30.33
C SER A 53 -3.87 -32.51 -29.99
N GLU A 54 -2.95 -33.41 -30.36
CA GLU A 54 -3.03 -34.84 -30.03
C GLU A 54 -2.76 -35.11 -28.55
N MET A 55 -1.73 -34.48 -27.97
CA MET A 55 -1.33 -34.66 -26.59
C MET A 55 -2.42 -34.23 -25.58
N PHE A 56 -3.09 -33.12 -25.85
CA PHE A 56 -4.14 -32.57 -24.96
C PHE A 56 -5.55 -32.91 -25.39
N HIS A 57 -5.76 -33.61 -26.50
CA HIS A 57 -7.06 -33.90 -27.08
C HIS A 57 -7.91 -32.62 -27.30
N LEU A 58 -7.27 -31.54 -27.75
CA LEU A 58 -7.88 -30.24 -27.98
C LEU A 58 -7.88 -29.88 -29.46
N SER A 59 -8.83 -29.01 -29.88
CA SER A 59 -8.87 -28.52 -31.25
C SER A 59 -7.63 -27.68 -31.57
N ARG A 60 -7.16 -27.68 -32.82
CA ARG A 60 -6.06 -26.82 -33.29
C ARG A 60 -6.30 -25.35 -33.00
N GLN A 61 -7.54 -24.90 -33.04
CA GLN A 61 -7.90 -23.51 -32.71
C GLN A 61 -7.65 -23.20 -31.24
N THR A 62 -7.96 -24.14 -30.33
CA THR A 62 -7.67 -24.00 -28.90
C THR A 62 -6.16 -23.99 -28.63
N VAL A 63 -5.40 -24.82 -29.36
CA VAL A 63 -3.93 -24.85 -29.27
C VAL A 63 -3.33 -23.53 -29.76
N ARG A 64 -3.79 -23.02 -30.92
CA ARG A 64 -3.34 -21.71 -31.45
C ARG A 64 -3.63 -20.57 -30.46
N HIS A 65 -4.77 -20.60 -29.84
CA HIS A 65 -5.13 -19.62 -28.81
C HIS A 65 -4.18 -19.70 -27.61
N ALA A 66 -3.88 -20.92 -27.12
CA ALA A 66 -2.91 -21.12 -26.04
C ALA A 66 -1.50 -20.61 -26.42
N ILE A 67 -1.04 -20.92 -27.64
CA ILE A 67 0.26 -20.45 -28.16
C ILE A 67 0.27 -18.91 -28.25
N ALA A 68 -0.79 -18.30 -28.77
CA ALA A 68 -0.90 -16.84 -28.89
C ALA A 68 -0.87 -16.17 -27.50
N VAL A 69 -1.54 -16.75 -26.49
CA VAL A 69 -1.47 -16.27 -25.10
C VAL A 69 -0.06 -16.38 -24.55
N LEU A 70 0.63 -17.50 -24.78
CA LEU A 70 2.01 -17.69 -24.33
C LEU A 70 3.00 -16.77 -25.09
N GLU A 71 2.76 -16.47 -26.37
CA GLU A 71 3.53 -15.48 -27.16
C GLU A 71 3.31 -14.06 -26.59
N GLN A 72 2.07 -13.70 -26.29
CA GLN A 72 1.71 -12.42 -25.67
C GLN A 72 2.33 -12.27 -24.27
N GLN A 73 2.45 -13.38 -23.55
CA GLN A 73 3.11 -13.44 -22.24
C GLN A 73 4.65 -13.58 -22.33
N ASN A 74 5.23 -13.49 -23.52
CA ASN A 74 6.67 -13.63 -23.80
C ASN A 74 7.28 -14.99 -23.39
N PHE A 75 6.46 -16.04 -23.18
CA PHE A 75 6.96 -17.40 -22.95
C PHE A 75 7.44 -18.08 -24.24
N LEU A 76 6.88 -17.66 -25.36
CA LEU A 76 7.18 -18.24 -26.66
C LEU A 76 7.55 -17.16 -27.68
N THR A 77 8.41 -17.53 -28.63
CA THR A 77 8.75 -16.72 -29.81
C THR A 77 8.53 -17.55 -31.05
N ARG A 78 7.74 -17.04 -32.02
CA ARG A 78 7.51 -17.68 -33.31
C ARG A 78 8.54 -17.22 -34.30
N ILE A 79 9.26 -18.18 -34.91
CA ILE A 79 10.19 -17.94 -36.02
C ILE A 79 9.51 -18.43 -37.30
N GLN A 80 9.22 -17.50 -38.23
CA GLN A 80 8.55 -17.81 -39.46
C GLN A 80 9.30 -18.89 -40.27
N GLY A 81 8.59 -19.95 -40.64
CA GLY A 81 9.20 -21.09 -41.36
C GLY A 81 9.99 -22.07 -40.51
N SER A 82 10.27 -21.81 -39.25
CA SER A 82 11.07 -22.65 -38.36
C SER A 82 10.26 -23.30 -37.24
N GLY A 83 9.32 -22.59 -36.65
CA GLY A 83 8.46 -23.11 -35.57
C GLY A 83 8.29 -22.13 -34.41
N THR A 84 7.76 -22.63 -33.30
CA THR A 84 7.61 -21.91 -32.03
C THR A 84 8.66 -22.38 -31.06
N TYR A 85 9.34 -21.47 -30.41
CA TYR A 85 10.46 -21.72 -29.51
C TYR A 85 10.18 -21.12 -28.14
N ILE A 86 10.73 -21.73 -27.10
CA ILE A 86 10.74 -21.14 -25.77
C ILE A 86 11.54 -19.85 -25.83
N SER A 87 10.92 -18.73 -25.46
CA SER A 87 11.56 -17.42 -25.50
C SER A 87 12.73 -17.35 -24.51
N GLY A 88 13.77 -16.62 -24.84
CA GLY A 88 14.84 -16.28 -23.89
C GLY A 88 14.33 -15.46 -22.69
N THR A 89 13.19 -14.78 -22.87
CA THR A 89 12.45 -14.06 -21.83
C THR A 89 11.39 -14.92 -21.13
N ALA A 90 11.15 -16.18 -21.59
CA ALA A 90 10.15 -17.10 -21.04
C ALA A 90 10.45 -17.55 -19.60
N LEU A 91 11.68 -17.40 -19.19
CA LEU A 91 12.05 -17.45 -17.80
C LEU A 91 12.04 -16.02 -17.27
N GLY A 92 10.88 -15.54 -16.82
CA GLY A 92 10.78 -14.49 -15.81
C GLY A 92 11.43 -14.92 -14.49
N ALA A 93 12.26 -15.98 -14.56
CA ALA A 93 13.16 -16.47 -13.55
C ALA A 93 14.50 -16.80 -14.23
N SER A 94 15.42 -15.85 -14.17
CA SER A 94 16.86 -16.06 -14.33
C SER A 94 17.39 -16.65 -15.66
N SER A 95 17.44 -15.86 -16.72
CA SER A 95 18.77 -15.55 -17.22
C SER A 95 19.38 -14.64 -16.17
N GLY A 96 20.51 -14.95 -15.59
CA GLY A 96 21.08 -14.26 -14.43
C GLY A 96 21.49 -12.79 -14.62
N GLU A 97 20.89 -12.08 -15.54
CA GLU A 97 21.02 -10.65 -15.74
C GLU A 97 19.86 -9.93 -15.04
N LYS A 98 20.20 -9.23 -13.97
CA LYS A 98 19.29 -8.30 -13.30
C LYS A 98 18.88 -7.23 -14.29
N THR A 99 17.61 -6.82 -14.26
CA THR A 99 17.12 -5.68 -15.07
C THR A 99 17.71 -4.37 -14.58
N MET A 100 18.21 -4.35 -13.36
CA MET A 100 18.68 -3.19 -12.61
C MET A 100 17.61 -2.09 -12.50
N ASN A 101 16.33 -2.48 -12.48
CA ASN A 101 15.18 -1.59 -12.32
C ASN A 101 14.39 -1.95 -11.07
N ILE A 102 14.08 -0.95 -10.25
CA ILE A 102 13.16 -1.05 -9.12
C ILE A 102 11.98 -0.12 -9.39
N ALA A 103 10.76 -0.65 -9.26
CA ALA A 103 9.56 0.18 -9.29
C ALA A 103 9.22 0.67 -7.88
N VAL A 104 8.82 1.93 -7.79
CA VAL A 104 8.33 2.57 -6.56
C VAL A 104 6.92 3.09 -6.84
N ILE A 105 5.94 2.58 -6.12
CA ILE A 105 4.55 3.06 -6.15
C ILE A 105 4.32 3.84 -4.86
N SER A 106 3.97 5.12 -4.99
CA SER A 106 3.62 5.99 -3.86
C SER A 106 2.23 6.56 -4.06
N THR A 107 1.59 7.00 -2.99
CA THR A 107 0.32 7.72 -3.10
C THR A 107 0.54 9.10 -3.67
N TYR A 108 1.55 9.83 -3.18
CA TYR A 108 1.93 11.16 -3.67
C TYR A 108 3.46 11.25 -3.82
N VAL A 109 3.96 12.33 -4.46
CA VAL A 109 5.40 12.51 -4.67
C VAL A 109 5.91 13.91 -4.42
N ASP A 110 5.09 14.90 -4.72
CA ASP A 110 5.48 16.29 -4.88
C ASP A 110 5.20 17.16 -3.65
N SER A 111 4.63 16.56 -2.60
CA SER A 111 4.17 17.28 -1.42
C SER A 111 4.40 16.53 -0.13
N TYR A 112 4.39 17.26 0.97
CA TYR A 112 4.37 16.78 2.34
C TYR A 112 5.60 15.93 2.71
N ILE A 113 5.41 14.70 3.24
CA ILE A 113 6.53 13.83 3.68
C ILE A 113 7.20 13.05 2.54
N PHE A 114 6.52 12.90 1.40
CA PHE A 114 6.90 11.96 0.34
C PHE A 114 8.23 12.28 -0.35
N PRO A 115 8.56 13.56 -0.68
CA PRO A 115 9.83 13.89 -1.34
C PRO A 115 11.05 13.37 -0.56
N ASN A 116 11.04 13.50 0.77
CA ASN A 116 12.14 13.08 1.62
C ASN A 116 12.25 11.55 1.72
N ILE A 117 11.12 10.83 1.72
CA ILE A 117 11.09 9.36 1.69
C ILE A 117 11.66 8.87 0.36
N ILE A 118 11.18 9.41 -0.76
CA ILE A 118 11.62 9.03 -2.10
C ILE A 118 13.10 9.31 -2.30
N LYS A 119 13.60 10.46 -1.81
CA LYS A 119 15.02 10.79 -1.79
C LYS A 119 15.85 9.75 -1.04
N GLY A 120 15.36 9.27 0.11
CA GLY A 120 16.00 8.20 0.87
C GLY A 120 16.06 6.88 0.11
N ILE A 121 14.99 6.53 -0.61
CA ILE A 121 14.90 5.33 -1.47
C ILE A 121 15.89 5.44 -2.62
N GLU A 122 15.82 6.52 -3.38
CA GLU A 122 16.65 6.78 -4.56
C GLU A 122 18.15 6.72 -4.22
N LYS A 123 18.57 7.42 -3.16
CA LYS A 123 19.96 7.47 -2.67
C LYS A 123 20.59 6.09 -2.47
N ILE A 124 19.82 5.12 -1.98
CA ILE A 124 20.32 3.76 -1.74
C ILE A 124 20.29 2.94 -3.02
N LEU A 125 19.19 2.98 -3.77
CA LEU A 125 19.05 2.18 -4.98
C LEU A 125 20.03 2.59 -6.07
N SER A 126 20.22 3.89 -6.29
CA SER A 126 21.20 4.43 -7.26
C SER A 126 22.63 4.05 -6.88
N LYS A 127 22.98 4.06 -5.58
CA LYS A 127 24.30 3.63 -5.10
C LYS A 127 24.58 2.15 -5.43
N GLU A 128 23.54 1.31 -5.41
CA GLU A 128 23.62 -0.11 -5.76
C GLU A 128 23.46 -0.35 -7.28
N GLY A 129 23.38 0.71 -8.08
CA GLY A 129 23.30 0.65 -9.54
C GLY A 129 21.90 0.44 -10.11
N TYR A 130 20.86 0.48 -9.28
CA TYR A 130 19.47 0.34 -9.75
C TYR A 130 18.93 1.66 -10.31
N MET A 131 18.20 1.58 -11.41
CA MET A 131 17.31 2.65 -11.86
C MET A 131 15.98 2.58 -11.11
N VAL A 132 15.44 3.76 -10.76
CA VAL A 132 14.19 3.88 -10.02
C VAL A 132 13.08 4.37 -10.94
N GLN A 133 12.04 3.56 -11.12
CA GLN A 133 10.83 3.93 -11.84
C GLN A 133 9.75 4.31 -10.83
N ILE A 134 9.29 5.55 -10.81
CA ILE A 134 8.32 6.03 -9.82
C ILE A 134 6.97 6.22 -10.49
N ALA A 135 5.91 5.75 -9.83
CA ALA A 135 4.52 5.93 -10.23
C ALA A 135 3.66 6.36 -9.04
N PHE A 136 2.61 7.15 -9.30
CA PHE A 136 1.74 7.72 -8.27
C PHE A 136 0.31 7.29 -8.44
N THR A 137 -0.29 6.83 -7.34
CA THR A 137 -1.69 6.41 -7.33
C THR A 137 -2.64 7.58 -7.06
N ASN A 138 -2.17 8.68 -6.49
CA ASN A 138 -3.00 9.76 -5.94
C ASN A 138 -4.08 9.23 -5.00
N ASN A 139 -3.77 8.18 -4.27
CA ASN A 139 -4.66 7.41 -3.39
C ASN A 139 -5.95 6.89 -4.10
N LYS A 140 -5.84 6.54 -5.41
CA LYS A 140 -6.94 6.03 -6.23
C LYS A 140 -6.70 4.59 -6.64
N ILE A 141 -7.65 3.71 -6.32
CA ILE A 141 -7.58 2.26 -6.56
C ILE A 141 -7.45 1.93 -8.05
N GLU A 142 -8.12 2.68 -8.94
CA GLU A 142 -8.03 2.47 -10.38
C GLU A 142 -6.62 2.74 -10.90
N ARG A 143 -5.99 3.83 -10.43
CA ARG A 143 -4.61 4.16 -10.83
C ARG A 143 -3.61 3.14 -10.32
N GLU A 144 -3.78 2.67 -9.09
CA GLU A 144 -2.97 1.58 -8.56
C GLU A 144 -3.06 0.34 -9.45
N ARG A 145 -4.28 -0.04 -9.87
CA ARG A 145 -4.52 -1.17 -10.79
C ARG A 145 -3.74 -1.01 -12.08
N ASP A 146 -3.91 0.14 -12.75
CA ASP A 146 -3.27 0.41 -14.04
C ASP A 146 -1.74 0.34 -13.94
N ILE A 147 -1.17 0.87 -12.84
CA ILE A 147 0.27 0.84 -12.60
C ILE A 147 0.76 -0.60 -12.41
N ILE A 148 0.08 -1.40 -11.57
CA ILE A 148 0.50 -2.78 -11.28
C ILE A 148 0.34 -3.66 -12.53
N GLN A 149 -0.74 -3.52 -13.27
CA GLN A 149 -0.93 -4.24 -14.55
C GLN A 149 0.18 -3.92 -15.55
N ASN A 150 0.56 -2.64 -15.69
CA ASN A 150 1.66 -2.23 -16.56
C ASN A 150 3.00 -2.85 -16.12
N ILE A 151 3.26 -2.92 -14.81
CA ILE A 151 4.44 -3.59 -14.26
C ILE A 151 4.43 -5.10 -14.60
N LEU A 152 3.29 -5.76 -14.43
CA LEU A 152 3.12 -7.17 -14.72
C LEU A 152 3.27 -7.48 -16.22
N GLU A 153 2.77 -6.60 -17.09
CA GLU A 153 2.90 -6.73 -18.55
C GLU A 153 4.33 -6.54 -19.02
N LYS A 154 5.02 -5.51 -18.53
CA LYS A 154 6.41 -5.24 -18.93
C LYS A 154 7.41 -6.24 -18.32
N ASN A 155 7.14 -6.74 -17.13
CA ASN A 155 7.96 -7.71 -16.41
C ASN A 155 9.48 -7.38 -16.43
N ASN A 156 9.81 -6.11 -16.18
CA ASN A 156 11.17 -5.57 -16.34
C ASN A 156 11.70 -4.92 -15.06
N ILE A 157 11.32 -5.45 -13.89
CA ILE A 157 11.78 -4.97 -12.58
C ILE A 157 12.35 -6.12 -11.75
N ASP A 158 13.34 -5.82 -10.92
CA ASP A 158 13.96 -6.76 -9.99
C ASP A 158 13.31 -6.71 -8.60
N GLY A 159 12.52 -5.67 -8.33
CA GLY A 159 11.82 -5.50 -7.06
C GLY A 159 10.82 -4.35 -7.08
N LEU A 160 9.96 -4.31 -6.08
CA LEU A 160 8.88 -3.37 -5.95
C LEU A 160 8.84 -2.79 -4.53
N ILE A 161 8.81 -1.46 -4.42
CA ILE A 161 8.54 -0.72 -3.19
C ILE A 161 7.17 -0.06 -3.32
N VAL A 162 6.27 -0.26 -2.35
CA VAL A 162 4.87 0.16 -2.47
C VAL A 162 4.39 0.87 -1.22
N GLU A 163 3.74 2.01 -1.40
CA GLU A 163 2.83 2.56 -0.41
C GLU A 163 1.41 2.14 -0.76
N ALA A 164 0.71 1.52 0.19
CA ALA A 164 -0.62 0.97 -0.04
C ALA A 164 -1.66 2.09 -0.25
N THR A 165 -2.49 1.92 -1.27
CA THR A 165 -3.59 2.84 -1.61
C THR A 165 -4.82 2.50 -0.80
N LYS A 166 -5.41 3.49 -0.09
CA LYS A 166 -6.60 3.31 0.77
C LYS A 166 -6.48 2.05 1.64
N SER A 167 -5.38 1.97 2.38
CA SER A 167 -4.89 0.76 3.05
C SER A 167 -5.83 0.20 4.13
N ALA A 168 -6.82 0.96 4.60
CA ALA A 168 -7.84 0.50 5.55
C ALA A 168 -9.06 -0.14 4.87
N LEU A 169 -9.22 0.01 3.57
CA LEU A 169 -10.40 -0.47 2.85
C LEU A 169 -10.11 -1.79 2.12
N PRO A 170 -11.12 -2.65 1.90
CA PRO A 170 -10.97 -3.81 1.04
C PRO A 170 -10.48 -3.38 -0.35
N ASN A 171 -9.31 -3.87 -0.77
CA ASN A 171 -8.71 -3.48 -2.04
C ASN A 171 -8.87 -4.60 -3.09
N PRO A 172 -9.52 -4.33 -4.24
CA PRO A 172 -9.71 -5.31 -5.30
C PRO A 172 -8.42 -5.65 -6.05
N ASN A 173 -7.32 -4.91 -5.82
CA ASN A 173 -6.06 -5.08 -6.53
C ASN A 173 -5.10 -6.07 -5.84
N LEU A 174 -5.45 -6.63 -4.68
CA LEU A 174 -4.57 -7.54 -3.93
C LEU A 174 -4.11 -8.73 -4.76
N MET A 175 -4.97 -9.25 -5.64
CA MET A 175 -4.64 -10.34 -6.56
C MET A 175 -3.45 -10.04 -7.49
N PHE A 176 -3.23 -8.79 -7.85
CA PHE A 176 -2.08 -8.40 -8.69
C PHE A 176 -0.77 -8.40 -7.89
N TYR A 177 -0.80 -8.01 -6.62
CA TYR A 177 0.35 -8.15 -5.72
C TYR A 177 0.69 -9.63 -5.46
N GLU A 178 -0.33 -10.48 -5.28
CA GLU A 178 -0.12 -11.93 -5.21
C GLU A 178 0.53 -12.48 -6.47
N GLU A 179 0.14 -11.99 -7.65
CA GLU A 179 0.76 -12.39 -8.92
C GLU A 179 2.23 -11.93 -9.01
N ILE A 180 2.57 -10.70 -8.56
CA ILE A 180 3.97 -10.22 -8.45
C ILE A 180 4.78 -11.17 -7.56
N MET A 181 4.24 -11.55 -6.40
CA MET A 181 4.93 -12.48 -5.49
C MET A 181 5.08 -13.88 -6.09
N LYS A 182 4.07 -14.39 -6.80
CA LYS A 182 4.13 -15.67 -7.54
C LYS A 182 5.21 -15.67 -8.62
N ARG A 183 5.49 -14.52 -9.23
CA ARG A 183 6.60 -14.35 -10.19
C ARG A 183 7.96 -14.20 -9.52
N ASN A 184 8.04 -14.38 -8.21
CA ASN A 184 9.25 -14.19 -7.41
C ASN A 184 9.86 -12.79 -7.52
N ILE A 185 9.06 -11.75 -7.77
CA ILE A 185 9.47 -10.36 -7.69
C ILE A 185 9.32 -9.93 -6.22
N PRO A 186 10.41 -9.53 -5.53
CA PRO A 186 10.33 -9.05 -4.16
C PRO A 186 9.50 -7.78 -4.11
N ALA A 187 8.56 -7.75 -3.18
CA ALA A 187 7.76 -6.55 -2.89
C ALA A 187 7.89 -6.23 -1.40
N ILE A 188 8.09 -4.96 -1.09
CA ILE A 188 8.13 -4.43 0.26
C ILE A 188 7.26 -3.19 0.35
N PHE A 189 6.45 -3.12 1.39
CA PHE A 189 5.62 -1.94 1.66
C PHE A 189 6.39 -0.90 2.47
N PHE A 190 6.06 0.36 2.27
CA PHE A 190 6.55 1.45 3.12
C PHE A 190 5.40 2.34 3.55
N ASN A 191 5.58 2.99 4.69
CA ASN A 191 4.62 3.93 5.27
C ASN A 191 3.27 3.27 5.60
N SER A 192 2.52 2.81 4.61
CA SER A 192 1.29 2.01 4.77
C SER A 192 1.38 0.68 4.02
N TYR A 193 0.61 -0.32 4.47
CA TYR A 193 0.65 -1.69 3.93
C TYR A 193 -0.73 -2.35 3.98
N TYR A 194 -0.88 -3.47 3.26
CA TYR A 194 -2.07 -4.32 3.32
C TYR A 194 -1.84 -5.50 4.27
N PRO A 195 -2.48 -5.54 5.45
CA PRO A 195 -2.27 -6.63 6.42
C PRO A 195 -2.62 -8.03 5.90
N SER A 196 -3.44 -8.11 4.84
CA SER A 196 -3.85 -9.38 4.20
C SER A 196 -2.80 -9.96 3.26
N LEU A 197 -1.75 -9.20 2.88
CA LEU A 197 -0.67 -9.68 2.04
C LEU A 197 0.53 -10.14 2.89
N PRO A 198 1.13 -11.30 2.58
CA PRO A 198 2.33 -11.79 3.27
C PRO A 198 3.60 -11.10 2.75
N ALA A 199 3.59 -9.78 2.69
CA ALA A 199 4.72 -8.96 2.24
C ALA A 199 5.28 -8.14 3.41
N PRO A 200 6.61 -7.98 3.53
CA PRO A 200 7.21 -7.19 4.58
C PRO A 200 6.90 -5.70 4.43
N HIS A 201 7.00 -4.97 5.52
CA HIS A 201 6.82 -3.53 5.54
C HIS A 201 7.85 -2.80 6.38
N VAL A 202 8.09 -1.53 6.03
CA VAL A 202 8.86 -0.56 6.81
C VAL A 202 7.96 0.66 7.05
N ALA A 203 7.56 0.87 8.28
CA ALA A 203 6.58 1.90 8.64
C ALA A 203 6.94 2.60 9.95
N LEU A 204 6.20 3.63 10.29
CA LEU A 204 6.13 4.14 11.66
C LEU A 204 5.26 3.18 12.50
N ASN A 205 5.57 2.97 13.77
CA ASN A 205 4.68 2.22 14.66
C ASN A 205 3.47 3.11 15.04
N ASP A 206 2.51 3.21 14.13
CA ASP A 206 1.39 4.15 14.23
C ASP A 206 0.54 3.94 15.49
N LYS A 207 0.39 2.70 15.95
CA LYS A 207 -0.32 2.42 17.21
C LYS A 207 0.43 3.00 18.40
N LEU A 208 1.74 2.80 18.47
CA LEU A 208 2.58 3.36 19.53
C LEU A 208 2.59 4.89 19.47
N MET A 209 2.61 5.48 18.26
CA MET A 209 2.56 6.94 18.10
C MET A 209 1.23 7.52 18.59
N GLY A 210 0.12 6.92 18.23
CA GLY A 210 -1.20 7.32 18.73
C GLY A 210 -1.28 7.25 20.25
N LYS A 211 -0.67 6.22 20.86
CA LYS A 211 -0.57 6.10 22.32
C LYS A 211 0.30 7.21 22.93
N LYS A 212 1.50 7.45 22.39
CA LYS A 212 2.43 8.51 22.87
C LYS A 212 1.81 9.90 22.79
N VAL A 213 1.16 10.26 21.69
CA VAL A 213 0.45 11.55 21.52
C VAL A 213 -0.59 11.72 22.63
N THR A 214 -1.39 10.71 22.83
CA THR A 214 -2.51 10.79 23.80
C THR A 214 -1.99 10.84 25.22
N GLN A 215 -0.99 10.04 25.58
CA GLN A 215 -0.32 10.08 26.89
C GLN A 215 0.30 11.45 27.16
N TYR A 216 0.94 12.07 26.15
CA TYR A 216 1.51 13.40 26.27
C TYR A 216 0.42 14.46 26.59
N LEU A 217 -0.69 14.45 25.90
CA LEU A 217 -1.82 15.35 26.20
C LEU A 217 -2.37 15.13 27.61
N ILE A 218 -2.48 13.86 28.03
CA ILE A 218 -2.93 13.51 29.38
C ILE A 218 -1.93 14.02 30.44
N GLN A 219 -0.64 13.87 30.23
CA GLN A 219 0.43 14.38 31.09
C GLN A 219 0.41 15.91 31.20
N LYS A 220 -0.01 16.62 30.14
CA LYS A 220 -0.25 18.06 30.15
C LYS A 220 -1.56 18.47 30.84
N GLY A 221 -2.31 17.51 31.41
CA GLY A 221 -3.55 17.74 32.20
C GLY A 221 -4.83 17.61 31.39
N HIS A 222 -4.78 17.39 30.07
CA HIS A 222 -6.00 17.29 29.26
C HIS A 222 -6.77 16.00 29.56
N LYS A 223 -8.08 16.13 29.81
CA LYS A 223 -9.00 15.01 30.11
C LYS A 223 -10.09 14.84 29.04
N LYS A 224 -10.44 15.92 28.35
CA LYS A 224 -11.39 15.93 27.25
C LYS A 224 -10.62 16.18 25.96
N ILE A 225 -10.23 15.10 25.30
CA ILE A 225 -9.37 15.09 24.12
C ILE A 225 -10.23 14.63 22.94
N ALA A 226 -10.42 15.51 21.96
CA ALA A 226 -10.98 15.10 20.67
C ALA A 226 -9.89 14.52 19.76
N ALA A 227 -10.29 13.76 18.75
CA ALA A 227 -9.36 13.24 17.77
C ALA A 227 -9.93 13.24 16.36
N ILE A 228 -9.08 13.50 15.38
CA ILE A 228 -9.42 13.50 13.96
C ILE A 228 -8.52 12.48 13.27
N PHE A 229 -9.11 11.42 12.70
CA PHE A 229 -8.39 10.32 12.04
C PHE A 229 -8.82 10.14 10.60
N LYS A 230 -7.99 9.47 9.80
CA LYS A 230 -8.34 9.05 8.44
C LYS A 230 -8.95 7.65 8.42
N ALA A 231 -10.14 7.54 7.82
CA ALA A 231 -10.91 6.31 7.75
C ALA A 231 -10.42 5.35 6.65
N ASP A 232 -9.85 5.90 5.57
CA ASP A 232 -9.39 5.14 4.41
C ASP A 232 -7.90 4.73 4.48
N ASP A 233 -7.16 5.14 5.55
CA ASP A 233 -5.78 4.75 5.80
C ASP A 233 -5.64 3.86 7.05
N GLY A 234 -4.92 2.75 6.93
CA GLY A 234 -4.62 1.83 8.05
C GLY A 234 -3.91 2.52 9.21
N GLN A 235 -3.06 3.50 8.92
CA GLN A 235 -2.40 4.36 9.90
C GLN A 235 -3.41 5.08 10.79
N GLY A 236 -4.53 5.60 10.23
CA GLY A 236 -5.58 6.25 11.01
C GLY A 236 -6.22 5.32 12.03
N HIS A 237 -6.47 4.07 11.64
CA HIS A 237 -7.03 3.05 12.54
C HIS A 237 -6.04 2.63 13.63
N LEU A 238 -4.75 2.52 13.30
CA LEU A 238 -3.70 2.20 14.27
C LEU A 238 -3.48 3.35 15.27
N ARG A 239 -3.42 4.60 14.81
CA ARG A 239 -3.32 5.79 15.66
C ARG A 239 -4.53 5.91 16.59
N TYR A 240 -5.73 5.63 16.08
CA TYR A 240 -6.93 5.54 16.90
C TYR A 240 -6.84 4.43 17.96
N ALA A 241 -6.35 3.25 17.61
CA ALA A 241 -6.17 2.16 18.58
C ALA A 241 -5.23 2.57 19.71
N GLY A 242 -4.14 3.29 19.41
CA GLY A 242 -3.22 3.83 20.39
C GLY A 242 -3.87 4.91 21.28
N TYR A 243 -4.68 5.80 20.69
CA TYR A 243 -5.46 6.79 21.41
C TYR A 243 -6.42 6.14 22.41
N VAL A 244 -7.19 5.15 21.97
CA VAL A 244 -8.12 4.41 22.83
C VAL A 244 -7.38 3.75 23.99
N GLU A 245 -6.26 3.08 23.71
CA GLU A 245 -5.46 2.41 24.73
C GLU A 245 -4.99 3.40 25.82
N ALA A 246 -4.45 4.55 25.44
CA ALA A 246 -3.98 5.56 26.37
C ALA A 246 -5.10 6.19 27.20
N MET A 247 -6.28 6.46 26.59
CA MET A 247 -7.46 6.98 27.28
C MET A 247 -7.97 5.99 28.34
N LEU A 248 -8.02 4.70 28.01
CA LEU A 248 -8.48 3.65 28.92
C LEU A 248 -7.48 3.43 30.06
N GLU A 249 -6.16 3.44 29.80
CA GLU A 249 -5.12 3.32 30.83
C GLU A 249 -5.17 4.46 31.86
N ALA A 250 -5.62 5.64 31.41
CA ALA A 250 -5.79 6.81 32.28
C ALA A 250 -7.19 6.92 32.94
N ASP A 251 -8.06 5.92 32.76
CA ASP A 251 -9.46 5.92 33.24
C ASP A 251 -10.25 7.14 32.74
N LEU A 252 -9.97 7.58 31.48
CA LEU A 252 -10.65 8.69 30.85
C LEU A 252 -11.81 8.20 29.98
N LYS A 253 -12.91 8.97 29.97
CA LYS A 253 -14.10 8.63 29.20
C LYS A 253 -13.90 8.89 27.72
N LEU A 254 -14.08 7.86 26.90
CA LEU A 254 -14.23 7.99 25.45
C LEU A 254 -15.62 8.49 25.10
N ASN A 255 -15.71 9.43 24.16
CA ASN A 255 -16.96 9.94 23.66
C ASN A 255 -16.91 9.95 22.12
N ASP A 256 -17.74 9.12 21.49
CA ASP A 256 -17.78 8.94 20.03
C ASP A 256 -18.03 10.23 19.25
N ILE A 257 -18.73 11.21 19.85
CA ILE A 257 -18.95 12.50 19.21
C ILE A 257 -17.64 13.26 18.98
N ASN A 258 -16.64 13.04 19.85
CA ASN A 258 -15.35 13.72 19.76
C ASN A 258 -14.33 12.98 18.86
N ILE A 259 -14.70 11.84 18.27
CA ILE A 259 -13.87 11.09 17.33
C ILE A 259 -14.34 11.36 15.92
N ILE A 260 -13.56 12.10 15.15
CA ILE A 260 -13.88 12.51 13.78
C ILE A 260 -13.14 11.64 12.80
N TRP A 261 -13.86 11.02 11.88
CA TRP A 261 -13.31 10.22 10.80
C TRP A 261 -13.45 10.97 9.47
N LEU A 262 -12.32 11.14 8.77
CA LEU A 262 -12.24 11.77 7.46
C LEU A 262 -11.72 10.75 6.45
N ASP A 263 -12.10 10.87 5.20
CA ASP A 263 -11.43 10.19 4.09
C ASP A 263 -10.53 11.17 3.30
N THR A 264 -9.80 10.65 2.34
CA THR A 264 -8.86 11.45 1.52
C THR A 264 -9.57 12.56 0.75
N GLU A 265 -10.79 12.31 0.27
CA GLU A 265 -11.57 13.29 -0.47
C GLU A 265 -12.10 14.40 0.47
N TYR A 266 -12.56 14.02 1.65
CA TYR A 266 -13.11 14.95 2.64
C TYR A 266 -12.07 15.89 3.25
N VAL A 267 -10.82 15.44 3.36
CA VAL A 267 -9.71 16.31 3.84
C VAL A 267 -9.58 17.58 2.98
N ARG A 268 -9.80 17.46 1.66
CA ARG A 268 -9.71 18.59 0.73
C ARG A 268 -10.78 19.66 0.99
N ASP A 269 -11.95 19.22 1.43
CA ASP A 269 -13.13 20.06 1.65
C ASP A 269 -13.31 20.42 3.14
N LEU A 270 -12.33 20.10 4.00
CA LEU A 270 -12.43 20.23 5.46
C LEU A 270 -12.83 21.62 5.91
N LYS A 271 -12.38 22.67 5.23
CA LYS A 271 -12.69 24.07 5.55
C LYS A 271 -14.16 24.41 5.32
N ASP A 272 -14.84 23.72 4.43
CA ASP A 272 -16.26 23.92 4.13
C ASP A 272 -17.14 23.24 5.20
N GLU A 273 -16.63 22.19 5.84
CA GLU A 273 -17.31 21.44 6.90
C GLU A 273 -16.98 21.92 8.33
N LYS A 274 -16.39 23.11 8.46
CA LYS A 274 -15.93 23.68 9.73
C LYS A 274 -16.95 23.58 10.86
N LYS A 275 -18.24 23.83 10.58
CA LYS A 275 -19.31 23.79 11.58
C LYS A 275 -19.45 22.43 12.24
N GLN A 276 -19.35 21.37 11.45
CA GLN A 276 -19.45 20.01 11.95
C GLN A 276 -18.26 19.67 12.85
N ILE A 277 -17.04 20.06 12.44
CA ILE A 277 -15.82 19.84 13.22
C ILE A 277 -15.91 20.56 14.56
N LEU A 278 -16.23 21.87 14.54
CA LEU A 278 -16.32 22.69 15.75
C LEU A 278 -17.37 22.16 16.73
N THR A 279 -18.55 21.72 16.24
CA THR A 279 -19.56 21.09 17.08
C THR A 279 -19.05 19.83 17.77
N ARG A 280 -18.23 19.02 17.05
CA ARG A 280 -17.72 17.75 17.59
C ARG A 280 -16.56 17.92 18.56
N ILE A 281 -15.79 19.00 18.48
CA ILE A 281 -14.70 19.31 19.42
C ILE A 281 -15.14 20.24 20.56
N GLU A 282 -16.42 20.67 20.58
CA GLU A 282 -16.95 21.55 21.60
C GLU A 282 -16.75 20.99 23.02
N GLY A 283 -16.23 21.82 23.91
CA GLY A 283 -15.90 21.45 25.29
C GLY A 283 -14.69 20.53 25.45
N CYS A 284 -13.97 20.19 24.37
CA CYS A 284 -12.65 19.57 24.45
C CYS A 284 -11.57 20.63 24.70
N THR A 285 -10.49 20.24 25.38
CA THR A 285 -9.35 21.14 25.67
C THR A 285 -8.15 20.84 24.77
N ALA A 286 -8.15 19.71 24.08
CA ALA A 286 -7.12 19.33 23.11
C ALA A 286 -7.70 18.52 21.97
N VAL A 287 -7.03 18.57 20.81
CA VAL A 287 -7.33 17.77 19.62
C VAL A 287 -6.06 17.04 19.18
N PHE A 288 -6.15 15.72 19.06
CA PHE A 288 -5.18 14.89 18.37
C PHE A 288 -5.52 14.84 16.88
N CYS A 289 -4.72 15.44 16.03
CA CYS A 289 -4.88 15.42 14.59
C CYS A 289 -4.10 14.26 13.98
N TYR A 290 -4.72 13.55 13.02
CA TYR A 290 -4.11 12.42 12.31
C TYR A 290 -2.69 12.73 11.85
N ASN A 291 -2.46 13.90 11.27
CA ASN A 291 -1.15 14.38 10.85
C ASN A 291 -1.08 15.91 10.91
N ASP A 292 0.06 16.48 10.54
CA ASP A 292 0.27 17.94 10.57
C ASP A 292 -0.56 18.67 9.51
N GLU A 293 -0.93 18.02 8.39
CA GLU A 293 -1.84 18.62 7.40
C GLU A 293 -3.22 18.89 8.02
N ILE A 294 -3.77 17.91 8.74
CA ILE A 294 -5.03 18.07 9.46
C ILE A 294 -4.90 19.10 10.59
N ALA A 295 -3.75 19.11 11.30
CA ALA A 295 -3.50 20.10 12.34
C ALA A 295 -3.49 21.52 11.78
N PHE A 296 -2.83 21.74 10.65
CA PHE A 296 -2.80 23.02 9.94
C PHE A 296 -4.19 23.48 9.48
N LEU A 297 -4.97 22.59 8.89
CA LEU A 297 -6.35 22.91 8.47
C LEU A 297 -7.25 23.25 9.66
N LEU A 298 -7.08 22.56 10.79
CA LEU A 298 -7.82 22.86 12.03
C LEU A 298 -7.41 24.21 12.61
N GLU A 299 -6.10 24.55 12.59
CA GLU A 299 -5.62 25.86 13.00
C GLU A 299 -6.27 26.99 12.20
N GLU A 300 -6.31 26.88 10.85
CA GLU A 300 -6.97 27.86 10.00
C GLU A 300 -8.47 28.02 10.33
N ILE A 301 -9.16 26.91 10.68
CA ILE A 301 -10.56 26.96 11.13
C ILE A 301 -10.65 27.71 12.46
N CYS A 302 -9.80 27.36 13.43
CA CYS A 302 -9.78 28.02 14.74
C CYS A 302 -9.53 29.53 14.65
N GLN A 303 -8.56 29.95 13.82
CA GLN A 303 -8.26 31.37 13.59
C GLN A 303 -9.50 32.13 13.05
N ARG A 304 -10.19 31.57 12.06
CA ARG A 304 -11.37 32.20 11.46
C ARG A 304 -12.54 32.33 12.44
N GLU A 305 -12.63 31.44 13.41
CA GLU A 305 -13.68 31.44 14.44
C GLU A 305 -13.24 32.08 15.76
N GLY A 306 -12.02 32.62 15.81
CA GLY A 306 -11.50 33.34 16.98
C GLY A 306 -11.12 32.43 18.15
N ILE A 307 -10.91 31.14 17.92
CA ILE A 307 -10.45 30.17 18.94
C ILE A 307 -8.93 30.27 19.04
N ARG A 308 -8.45 30.59 20.23
CA ARG A 308 -7.00 30.78 20.47
C ARG A 308 -6.30 29.46 20.78
N ILE A 309 -5.19 29.22 20.07
CA ILE A 309 -4.31 28.09 20.26
C ILE A 309 -3.01 28.62 20.88
N PRO A 310 -2.51 28.05 22.00
CA PRO A 310 -3.05 26.90 22.74
C PRO A 310 -4.03 27.29 23.86
N GLU A 311 -4.37 28.60 24.05
CA GLU A 311 -5.05 29.11 25.23
C GLU A 311 -6.44 28.51 25.45
N GLU A 312 -7.19 28.26 24.37
CA GLU A 312 -8.54 27.69 24.45
C GLU A 312 -8.56 26.23 23.94
N LEU A 313 -7.70 25.90 22.99
CA LEU A 313 -7.60 24.56 22.39
C LEU A 313 -6.14 24.20 22.10
N SER A 314 -5.66 23.14 22.67
CA SER A 314 -4.34 22.56 22.31
C SER A 314 -4.48 21.66 21.07
N ILE A 315 -3.50 21.70 20.15
CA ILE A 315 -3.47 20.90 18.94
C ILE A 315 -2.13 20.16 18.86
N ILE A 316 -2.17 18.87 18.52
CA ILE A 316 -0.97 18.04 18.29
C ILE A 316 -1.15 17.23 17.01
N GLY A 317 -0.09 17.15 16.20
CA GLY A 317 -0.04 16.39 14.96
C GLY A 317 0.93 15.21 15.03
N ILE A 318 1.13 14.59 13.89
CA ILE A 318 2.17 13.60 13.59
C ILE A 318 2.78 13.99 12.26
N ASP A 319 4.05 13.70 12.09
CA ASP A 319 4.96 13.74 10.94
C ASP A 319 6.09 14.75 11.12
N ASN A 320 5.95 15.77 11.98
CA ASN A 320 6.92 16.86 12.13
C ASN A 320 7.37 17.39 10.76
N SER A 321 6.39 17.68 9.92
CA SER A 321 6.55 18.21 8.57
C SER A 321 6.89 19.69 8.60
N GLU A 322 7.24 20.25 7.44
CA GLU A 322 7.45 21.70 7.30
C GLU A 322 6.22 22.52 7.73
N LEU A 323 5.01 21.97 7.58
CA LEU A 323 3.77 22.62 8.03
C LEU A 323 3.79 22.87 9.55
N SER A 324 4.35 21.95 10.33
CA SER A 324 4.42 22.10 11.79
C SER A 324 5.35 23.21 12.25
N GLU A 325 6.30 23.62 11.42
CA GLU A 325 7.26 24.70 11.74
C GLU A 325 6.81 26.06 11.18
N LEU A 326 6.17 26.03 9.99
CA LEU A 326 5.83 27.24 9.23
C LEU A 326 4.43 27.78 9.55
N SER A 327 3.59 27.04 10.29
CA SER A 327 2.29 27.52 10.74
C SER A 327 2.45 28.73 11.68
N GLU A 328 1.42 29.55 11.80
CA GLU A 328 1.42 30.75 12.66
C GLU A 328 1.74 30.39 14.11
N ILE A 329 1.19 29.26 14.59
CA ILE A 329 1.54 28.66 15.86
C ILE A 329 2.24 27.34 15.58
N PRO A 330 3.60 27.27 15.70
CA PRO A 330 4.33 26.05 15.45
C PRO A 330 3.78 24.85 16.23
N PHE A 331 3.46 23.74 15.55
CA PHE A 331 2.79 22.60 16.17
C PHE A 331 3.75 21.67 16.90
N THR A 332 3.34 21.26 18.09
CA THR A 332 3.85 20.03 18.72
C THR A 332 3.44 18.84 17.84
N SER A 333 4.41 18.01 17.48
CA SER A 333 4.19 16.90 16.55
C SER A 333 5.12 15.73 16.86
N ILE A 334 4.77 14.52 16.43
CA ILE A 334 5.71 13.38 16.45
C ILE A 334 6.58 13.41 15.21
N SER A 335 7.88 13.23 15.39
CA SER A 335 8.84 13.16 14.29
C SER A 335 8.58 11.95 13.39
N HIS A 336 8.47 12.14 12.08
CA HIS A 336 8.47 11.06 11.10
C HIS A 336 9.88 10.92 10.51
N PRO A 337 10.51 9.75 10.58
CA PRO A 337 11.89 9.57 10.13
C PRO A 337 11.98 9.38 8.60
N MET A 338 11.48 10.35 7.82
CA MET A 338 11.20 10.28 6.37
C MET A 338 12.37 9.72 5.55
N GLU A 339 13.54 10.39 5.54
CA GLU A 339 14.71 9.92 4.76
C GLU A 339 15.26 8.59 5.32
N LYS A 340 15.21 8.39 6.65
CA LYS A 340 15.64 7.13 7.26
C LYS A 340 14.72 5.98 6.88
N LEU A 341 13.41 6.21 6.82
CA LEU A 341 12.41 5.22 6.38
C LEU A 341 12.67 4.83 4.92
N GLY A 342 12.81 5.81 4.02
CA GLY A 342 13.16 5.56 2.62
C GLY A 342 14.47 4.79 2.46
N THR A 343 15.50 5.17 3.22
CA THR A 343 16.79 4.45 3.25
C THR A 343 16.62 3.01 3.76
N LYS A 344 15.81 2.79 4.80
CA LYS A 344 15.62 1.46 5.40
C LYS A 344 14.85 0.53 4.47
N VAL A 345 13.76 1.00 3.85
CA VAL A 345 12.97 0.19 2.93
C VAL A 345 13.79 -0.24 1.70
N ALA A 346 14.60 0.69 1.13
CA ALA A 346 15.46 0.37 0.00
C ALA A 346 16.53 -0.66 0.35
N LYS A 347 17.20 -0.51 1.51
CA LYS A 347 18.17 -1.51 2.01
C LYS A 347 17.51 -2.86 2.23
N ASN A 348 16.34 -2.89 2.87
CA ASN A 348 15.63 -4.14 3.13
C ASN A 348 15.21 -4.82 1.82
N LEU A 349 14.73 -4.07 0.80
CA LEU A 349 14.45 -4.66 -0.51
C LEU A 349 15.69 -5.30 -1.14
N ILE A 350 16.84 -4.62 -1.08
CA ILE A 350 18.12 -5.16 -1.61
C ILE A 350 18.47 -6.47 -0.90
N GLU A 351 18.32 -6.54 0.41
CA GLU A 351 18.58 -7.77 1.16
C GLU A 351 17.59 -8.89 0.79
N VAL A 352 16.28 -8.58 0.60
CA VAL A 352 15.28 -9.55 0.11
C VAL A 352 15.60 -10.02 -1.32
N ILE A 353 16.16 -9.16 -2.18
CA ILE A 353 16.63 -9.56 -3.52
C ILE A 353 17.80 -10.57 -3.44
N LYS A 354 18.70 -10.41 -2.45
CA LYS A 354 19.84 -11.30 -2.21
C LYS A 354 19.43 -12.60 -1.51
N ASP A 355 18.59 -12.48 -0.48
CA ASP A 355 18.10 -13.59 0.34
C ASP A 355 16.60 -13.44 0.59
N ARG A 356 15.80 -14.34 0.03
CA ARG A 356 14.33 -14.34 0.14
C ARG A 356 13.81 -14.59 1.56
N ASN A 357 14.64 -15.14 2.44
CA ASN A 357 14.30 -15.43 3.83
C ASN A 357 14.68 -14.29 4.78
N TYR A 358 15.26 -13.18 4.26
CA TYR A 358 15.59 -12.03 5.07
C TYR A 358 14.33 -11.41 5.69
N ASP A 359 14.31 -11.24 7.01
CA ASP A 359 13.23 -10.51 7.68
C ASP A 359 13.38 -9.02 7.43
N ALA A 360 12.56 -8.51 6.54
CA ALA A 360 12.57 -7.13 6.11
C ALA A 360 11.56 -6.24 6.84
N ASN A 361 10.80 -6.79 7.80
CA ASN A 361 9.88 -5.98 8.60
C ASN A 361 10.64 -5.02 9.51
N TYR A 362 10.15 -3.80 9.60
CA TYR A 362 10.70 -2.82 10.52
C TYR A 362 9.69 -1.72 10.83
N GLU A 363 9.48 -1.44 12.09
CA GLU A 363 8.67 -0.31 12.54
C GLU A 363 9.53 0.67 13.34
N PHE A 364 9.48 1.94 12.96
CA PHE A 364 10.15 3.02 13.66
C PHE A 364 9.37 3.42 14.90
N ASP A 365 10.07 3.55 16.01
CA ASP A 365 9.66 4.38 17.14
C ASP A 365 10.13 5.82 16.90
N SER A 366 9.40 6.80 17.42
CA SER A 366 9.70 8.22 17.25
C SER A 366 9.29 9.04 18.48
N GLU A 367 9.84 10.24 18.58
CA GLU A 367 9.67 11.11 19.73
C GLU A 367 8.83 12.34 19.39
N ILE A 368 8.22 12.92 20.41
CA ILE A 368 7.48 14.17 20.32
C ILE A 368 8.47 15.33 20.24
N VAL A 369 8.23 16.21 19.30
CA VAL A 369 8.89 17.50 19.15
C VAL A 369 7.93 18.57 19.70
N GLU A 370 8.21 19.04 20.92
CA GLU A 370 7.39 20.04 21.58
C GLU A 370 7.57 21.41 20.94
N ARG A 371 6.44 22.10 20.72
CA ARG A 371 6.36 23.50 20.25
C ARG A 371 5.21 24.24 20.96
N GLY A 372 4.72 25.32 20.36
CA GLY A 372 3.79 26.26 21.01
C GLY A 372 2.30 25.84 21.03
N SER A 373 1.90 24.77 20.35
CA SER A 373 0.47 24.45 20.16
C SER A 373 -0.20 23.65 21.27
N VAL A 374 0.54 23.24 22.30
CA VAL A 374 0.01 22.49 23.45
C VAL A 374 0.40 23.20 24.74
N LYS A 375 -0.58 23.50 25.58
CA LYS A 375 -0.36 24.06 26.92
C LYS A 375 -0.57 23.00 28.00
N GLU A 376 -0.06 23.28 29.18
CA GLU A 376 -0.39 22.55 30.44
C GLU A 376 -1.61 23.20 31.10
N ILE A 377 -2.55 22.38 31.64
CA ILE A 377 -3.79 22.83 32.28
C ILE A 377 -4.02 22.20 33.64
#